data_cd1ff589c1e7e29f76ba47b50155ba25
#
_entry.id   cd1ff589c1e7e29f76ba47b50155ba25
#
_cell.length_a   1.000
_cell.length_b   1.000
_cell.length_c   1.000
_cell.angle_alpha   90.00
_cell.angle_beta   90.00
_cell.angle_gamma   90.00
#
_symmetry.space_group_name_H-M   'P 1'
#
loop_
_entity.id
_entity.type
_entity.pdbx_description
1 polymer ?
#
loop_
_entity_poly.entity_id
_entity_poly.type
_entity_poly.pdbx_seq_one_letter_code
_entity_poly.pdbx_strand_id
1 'polypeptide(L)'
;LISFLNDSPVNFLAVNTLVTRLEAAGFRHLDAGQPLGEIPAGSKFFVTKNDSSLYAFRVGTQPLGQAGFRLICAHCDSPTFRIKPHAEMLCEGGITKLNTEVYGGPIMSTWFDRPLSLAGRVIIRGCDALHPITRLLHVRRPLLQISNLAIHFNRQVNDGVKLSKQKDMLPIIGIVNDELERGHMLENVICEQLGIHPQDILDFDLYLYDTTPACTFGIHDEFVSAGRLDDLSMVHAGLQALLQQDDSDAPQVTQVLAIFDNEETGSQTKQGAGSPFLSSILRRICASQGGGEEEFDMAVEHAFMISADNAHAWHPNYGEKYDPTNHPMLGGGPVIKFNAAQKYASDAVSASIFAEICREAGVPCQHFVNHSDVAGGSTLGNILASSLPLRGVDMGNPILGMHSVRETGAVNDHLYCIKAFTKFYSM
;
A
#
# COMPACT_ATOMS: atom_id res chain seq x y z
N LEU A 1 11.20 7.40 -5.58
CA LEU A 1 9.80 6.95 -5.72
C LEU A 1 9.62 6.10 -6.97
N ILE A 2 9.96 6.58 -8.19
CA ILE A 2 9.71 5.89 -9.46
C ILE A 2 10.25 4.44 -9.47
N SER A 3 11.51 4.23 -9.06
CA SER A 3 12.08 2.88 -8.96
C SER A 3 11.29 1.99 -7.97
N PHE A 4 10.90 2.55 -6.81
CA PHE A 4 10.11 1.83 -5.81
C PHE A 4 8.76 1.37 -6.38
N LEU A 5 8.04 2.25 -7.07
CA LEU A 5 6.76 1.93 -7.71
C LEU A 5 6.89 0.85 -8.79
N ASN A 6 7.95 0.93 -9.61
CA ASN A 6 8.20 -0.04 -10.68
C ASN A 6 8.57 -1.44 -10.13
N ASP A 7 9.23 -1.51 -8.97
CA ASP A 7 9.61 -2.75 -8.30
C ASP A 7 8.50 -3.32 -7.41
N SER A 8 7.42 -2.57 -7.19
CA SER A 8 6.31 -2.88 -6.29
C SER A 8 4.96 -2.99 -7.03
N PRO A 9 4.80 -3.91 -8.00
CA PRO A 9 3.57 -4.01 -8.81
C PRO A 9 2.35 -4.49 -8.01
N VAL A 10 2.55 -5.18 -6.89
CA VAL A 10 1.52 -5.69 -5.97
C VAL A 10 2.07 -5.75 -4.55
N ASN A 11 1.19 -5.91 -3.55
CA ASN A 11 1.51 -5.95 -2.11
C ASN A 11 2.70 -6.86 -1.75
N PHE A 12 2.75 -8.12 -2.21
CA PHE A 12 3.85 -9.05 -1.89
C PHE A 12 5.22 -8.53 -2.38
N LEU A 13 5.26 -7.94 -3.58
CA LEU A 13 6.49 -7.38 -4.11
C LEU A 13 6.83 -6.02 -3.48
N ALA A 14 5.84 -5.25 -3.05
CA ALA A 14 6.07 -4.04 -2.26
C ALA A 14 6.76 -4.38 -0.93
N VAL A 15 6.26 -5.40 -0.21
CA VAL A 15 6.91 -5.88 1.03
C VAL A 15 8.32 -6.40 0.75
N ASN A 16 8.52 -7.19 -0.32
CA ASN A 16 9.85 -7.67 -0.69
C ASN A 16 10.84 -6.51 -1.01
N THR A 17 10.35 -5.46 -1.68
CA THR A 17 11.14 -4.25 -1.96
C THR A 17 11.50 -3.51 -0.67
N LEU A 18 10.55 -3.43 0.29
CA LEU A 18 10.81 -2.86 1.63
C LEU A 18 11.86 -3.68 2.39
N VAL A 19 11.70 -5.00 2.44
CA VAL A 19 12.67 -5.93 3.08
C VAL A 19 14.07 -5.70 2.52
N THR A 20 14.22 -5.72 1.20
CA THR A 20 15.52 -5.52 0.54
C THR A 20 16.17 -4.19 0.93
N ARG A 21 15.39 -3.11 1.00
CA ARG A 21 15.91 -1.78 1.37
C ARG A 21 16.22 -1.67 2.86
N LEU A 22 15.43 -2.27 3.72
CA LEU A 22 15.66 -2.29 5.16
C LEU A 22 16.90 -3.13 5.52
N GLU A 23 17.06 -4.31 4.92
CA GLU A 23 18.25 -5.15 5.12
C GLU A 23 19.52 -4.43 4.65
N ALA A 24 19.48 -3.77 3.49
CA ALA A 24 20.60 -2.95 3.01
C ALA A 24 20.95 -1.80 3.95
N ALA A 25 20.00 -1.32 4.76
CA ALA A 25 20.19 -0.29 5.79
C ALA A 25 20.51 -0.88 7.20
N GLY A 26 20.77 -2.19 7.29
CA GLY A 26 21.17 -2.86 8.52
C GLY A 26 20.04 -3.23 9.47
N PHE A 27 18.77 -3.22 9.02
CA PHE A 27 17.68 -3.77 9.79
C PHE A 27 17.70 -5.30 9.74
N ARG A 28 17.43 -5.96 10.86
CA ARG A 28 17.36 -7.42 10.95
C ARG A 28 15.92 -7.89 10.86
N HIS A 29 15.66 -8.93 10.08
CA HIS A 29 14.39 -9.63 10.13
C HIS A 29 14.28 -10.45 11.44
N LEU A 30 13.19 -10.27 12.17
CA LEU A 30 12.84 -11.10 13.32
C LEU A 30 11.60 -11.92 13.01
N ASP A 31 11.67 -13.21 13.28
CA ASP A 31 10.52 -14.11 13.17
C ASP A 31 9.53 -13.85 14.31
N ALA A 32 8.34 -13.38 13.97
CA ALA A 32 7.28 -13.13 14.96
C ALA A 32 6.81 -14.41 15.69
N GLY A 33 7.07 -15.59 15.15
CA GLY A 33 6.80 -16.89 15.78
C GLY A 33 7.80 -17.28 16.86
N GLN A 34 8.95 -16.57 16.96
CA GLN A 34 10.00 -16.82 17.94
C GLN A 34 10.01 -15.75 19.04
N PRO A 35 10.59 -16.02 20.21
CA PRO A 35 10.85 -14.97 21.20
C PRO A 35 11.69 -13.84 20.59
N LEU A 36 11.31 -12.57 20.87
CA LEU A 36 12.09 -11.43 20.38
C LEU A 36 13.46 -11.32 21.08
N GLY A 37 13.60 -11.91 22.27
CA GLY A 37 14.79 -11.79 23.11
C GLY A 37 14.94 -10.35 23.69
N GLU A 38 16.15 -10.02 24.12
CA GLU A 38 16.50 -8.65 24.52
C GLU A 38 16.64 -7.77 23.28
N ILE A 39 15.98 -6.65 23.28
CA ILE A 39 16.02 -5.63 22.24
C ILE A 39 16.59 -4.35 22.81
N PRO A 40 17.90 -4.13 22.78
CA PRO A 40 18.53 -2.94 23.33
C PRO A 40 18.15 -1.68 22.52
N ALA A 41 18.28 -0.52 23.16
CA ALA A 41 18.18 0.77 22.50
C ALA A 41 19.12 0.85 21.27
N GLY A 42 18.67 1.50 20.21
CA GLY A 42 19.36 1.58 18.92
C GLY A 42 19.17 0.38 18.00
N SER A 43 18.52 -0.71 18.48
CA SER A 43 18.22 -1.87 17.63
C SER A 43 17.36 -1.46 16.44
N LYS A 44 17.75 -1.96 15.25
CA LYS A 44 16.99 -1.83 14.00
C LYS A 44 16.50 -3.21 13.58
N PHE A 45 15.20 -3.41 13.49
CA PHE A 45 14.63 -4.67 13.05
C PHE A 45 13.27 -4.48 12.38
N PHE A 46 12.82 -5.51 11.70
CA PHE A 46 11.47 -5.58 11.15
C PHE A 46 10.88 -6.98 11.32
N VAL A 47 9.54 -7.04 11.30
CA VAL A 47 8.76 -8.26 11.24
C VAL A 47 7.81 -8.21 10.06
N THR A 48 7.46 -9.36 9.50
CA THR A 48 6.48 -9.47 8.42
C THR A 48 5.28 -10.30 8.86
N LYS A 49 4.15 -10.10 8.21
CA LYS A 49 2.97 -10.94 8.36
C LYS A 49 2.40 -11.29 6.99
N ASN A 50 2.21 -12.60 6.75
CA ASN A 50 1.65 -13.12 5.50
C ASN A 50 2.45 -12.74 4.22
N ASP A 51 3.71 -12.31 4.36
CA ASP A 51 4.56 -11.75 3.30
C ASP A 51 3.94 -10.54 2.57
N SER A 52 2.90 -9.93 3.13
CA SER A 52 2.14 -8.83 2.54
C SER A 52 1.94 -7.63 3.46
N SER A 53 2.40 -7.69 4.71
CA SER A 53 2.54 -6.53 5.60
C SER A 53 3.89 -6.56 6.33
N LEU A 54 4.38 -5.39 6.77
CA LEU A 54 5.70 -5.23 7.37
C LEU A 54 5.68 -4.14 8.43
N TYR A 55 6.31 -4.40 9.59
CA TYR A 55 6.51 -3.42 10.65
C TYR A 55 8.00 -3.31 10.97
N ALA A 56 8.57 -2.12 10.75
CA ALA A 56 9.99 -1.82 11.01
C ALA A 56 10.15 -0.88 12.20
N PHE A 57 11.21 -1.09 12.98
CA PHE A 57 11.44 -0.43 14.25
C PHE A 57 12.88 0.07 14.37
N ARG A 58 13.03 1.28 14.90
CA ARG A 58 14.28 1.78 15.51
C ARG A 58 13.99 2.04 16.98
N VAL A 59 14.62 1.28 17.85
CA VAL A 59 14.31 1.28 19.30
C VAL A 59 14.94 2.48 19.99
N GLY A 60 14.12 3.22 20.75
CA GLY A 60 14.55 4.41 21.46
C GLY A 60 15.34 4.12 22.75
N THR A 61 15.98 5.18 23.27
CA THR A 61 16.74 5.13 24.52
C THR A 61 15.89 5.44 25.75
N GLN A 62 14.78 6.18 25.58
CA GLN A 62 13.89 6.52 26.68
C GLN A 62 12.95 5.36 27.02
N PRO A 63 12.55 5.20 28.31
CA PRO A 63 11.56 4.21 28.71
C PRO A 63 10.25 4.38 27.93
N LEU A 64 9.70 3.29 27.39
CA LEU A 64 8.50 3.33 26.56
C LEU A 64 7.29 3.95 27.27
N GLY A 65 7.06 3.63 28.55
CA GLY A 65 5.98 4.21 29.35
C GLY A 65 6.06 5.74 29.52
N GLN A 66 7.20 6.37 29.22
CA GLN A 66 7.39 7.82 29.28
C GLN A 66 7.38 8.48 27.90
N ALA A 67 7.98 7.84 26.91
CA ALA A 67 8.22 8.40 25.58
C ALA A 67 7.18 7.97 24.54
N GLY A 68 6.58 6.80 24.73
CA GLY A 68 5.66 6.19 23.76
C GLY A 68 6.34 5.76 22.46
N PHE A 69 5.56 5.80 21.41
CA PHE A 69 5.98 5.42 20.05
C PHE A 69 5.73 6.57 19.08
N ARG A 70 6.57 6.69 18.05
CA ARG A 70 6.33 7.53 16.88
C ARG A 70 6.00 6.62 15.71
N LEU A 71 4.71 6.53 15.34
CA LEU A 71 4.24 5.62 14.31
C LEU A 71 3.91 6.37 13.02
N ILE A 72 4.40 5.85 11.90
CA ILE A 72 3.90 6.15 10.57
C ILE A 72 3.28 4.87 10.03
N CYS A 73 2.00 4.94 9.68
CA CYS A 73 1.18 3.83 9.24
C CYS A 73 0.69 4.09 7.82
N ALA A 74 0.85 3.12 6.91
CA ALA A 74 0.44 3.21 5.50
C ALA A 74 0.02 1.83 5.01
N HIS A 75 -0.49 1.71 3.78
CA HIS A 75 -0.83 0.40 3.21
C HIS A 75 -0.12 0.15 1.88
N CYS A 76 0.04 -1.12 1.51
CA CYS A 76 0.78 -1.52 0.31
C CYS A 76 -0.06 -2.25 -0.73
N ASP A 77 -1.32 -2.54 -0.46
CA ASP A 77 -2.27 -3.02 -1.44
C ASP A 77 -2.85 -1.86 -2.26
N SER A 78 -3.42 -2.18 -3.40
CA SER A 78 -4.03 -1.20 -4.31
C SER A 78 -5.12 -1.88 -5.14
N PRO A 79 -6.14 -1.14 -5.63
CA PRO A 79 -7.22 -1.72 -6.42
C PRO A 79 -6.72 -2.37 -7.71
N THR A 80 -7.16 -3.60 -7.95
CA THR A 80 -6.73 -4.40 -9.11
C THR A 80 -7.71 -5.55 -9.39
N PHE A 81 -7.24 -6.56 -10.15
CA PHE A 81 -7.96 -7.78 -10.45
C PHE A 81 -7.14 -8.99 -10.03
N ARG A 82 -7.72 -9.83 -9.17
CA ARG A 82 -7.13 -11.10 -8.73
C ARG A 82 -7.49 -12.21 -9.71
N ILE A 83 -6.57 -13.07 -10.01
CA ILE A 83 -6.80 -14.30 -10.77
C ILE A 83 -7.54 -15.30 -9.88
N LYS A 84 -8.67 -15.84 -10.38
CA LYS A 84 -9.42 -16.88 -9.67
C LYS A 84 -8.75 -18.25 -9.80
N PRO A 85 -9.00 -19.18 -8.87
CA PRO A 85 -8.72 -20.59 -9.10
C PRO A 85 -9.42 -21.08 -10.37
N HIS A 86 -8.80 -22.03 -11.12
CA HIS A 86 -9.30 -22.47 -12.44
C HIS A 86 -9.59 -21.32 -13.38
N ALA A 87 -8.53 -20.51 -13.61
CA ALA A 87 -8.66 -19.22 -14.27
C ALA A 87 -8.93 -19.27 -15.77
N GLU A 88 -8.46 -20.32 -16.47
CA GLU A 88 -8.46 -20.33 -17.93
C GLU A 88 -9.84 -20.61 -18.52
N MET A 89 -10.22 -19.78 -19.49
CA MET A 89 -11.48 -19.86 -20.21
C MET A 89 -11.20 -19.86 -21.71
N LEU A 90 -11.33 -21.01 -22.33
CA LEU A 90 -11.17 -21.16 -23.78
C LEU A 90 -12.41 -20.60 -24.51
N CYS A 91 -12.18 -19.74 -25.50
CA CYS A 91 -13.18 -19.16 -26.38
C CYS A 91 -13.08 -19.72 -27.80
N GLU A 92 -14.01 -19.31 -28.68
CA GLU A 92 -13.94 -19.61 -30.08
C GLU A 92 -12.61 -19.11 -30.71
N GLY A 93 -12.14 -19.82 -31.71
CA GLY A 93 -10.87 -19.50 -32.38
C GLY A 93 -9.62 -19.77 -31.54
N GLY A 94 -9.74 -20.54 -30.44
CA GLY A 94 -8.61 -20.90 -29.60
C GLY A 94 -8.15 -19.76 -28.65
N ILE A 95 -8.86 -18.64 -28.61
CA ILE A 95 -8.51 -17.53 -27.71
C ILE A 95 -8.76 -17.97 -26.27
N THR A 96 -7.75 -17.83 -25.42
CA THR A 96 -7.85 -18.05 -23.97
C THR A 96 -7.86 -16.73 -23.24
N LYS A 97 -8.78 -16.58 -22.30
CA LYS A 97 -8.86 -15.47 -21.35
C LYS A 97 -8.81 -15.97 -19.91
N LEU A 98 -8.44 -15.10 -18.98
CA LEU A 98 -8.40 -15.45 -17.57
C LEU A 98 -9.64 -14.93 -16.83
N ASN A 99 -10.19 -15.78 -15.95
CA ASN A 99 -11.26 -15.42 -15.03
C ASN A 99 -10.67 -14.66 -13.85
N THR A 100 -11.18 -13.46 -13.61
CA THR A 100 -10.69 -12.55 -12.56
C THR A 100 -11.81 -12.15 -11.62
N GLU A 101 -11.45 -11.69 -10.44
CA GLU A 101 -12.33 -10.95 -9.53
C GLU A 101 -11.72 -9.58 -9.20
N VAL A 102 -12.58 -8.61 -8.97
CA VAL A 102 -12.17 -7.26 -8.60
C VAL A 102 -11.67 -7.25 -7.15
N TYR A 103 -10.50 -6.69 -6.93
CA TYR A 103 -9.93 -6.40 -5.62
C TYR A 103 -10.03 -4.90 -5.36
N GLY A 104 -10.64 -4.49 -4.23
CA GLY A 104 -10.88 -3.08 -3.92
C GLY A 104 -11.89 -2.39 -4.84
N GLY A 105 -11.70 -1.09 -5.05
CA GLY A 105 -12.59 -0.23 -5.83
C GLY A 105 -11.95 0.40 -7.08
N PRO A 106 -11.42 -0.36 -8.08
CA PRO A 106 -10.76 0.24 -9.24
C PRO A 106 -11.72 1.01 -10.14
N ILE A 107 -11.23 2.08 -10.78
CA ILE A 107 -11.93 2.71 -11.91
C ILE A 107 -11.76 1.78 -13.12
N MET A 108 -12.68 0.83 -13.28
CA MET A 108 -12.57 -0.28 -14.23
C MET A 108 -12.30 0.15 -15.67
N SER A 109 -12.89 1.28 -16.12
CA SER A 109 -12.72 1.79 -17.48
C SER A 109 -11.27 2.14 -17.83
N THR A 110 -10.42 2.43 -16.85
CA THR A 110 -9.02 2.79 -17.06
C THR A 110 -8.13 1.59 -17.37
N TRP A 111 -8.62 0.37 -17.13
CA TRP A 111 -7.88 -0.88 -17.32
C TRP A 111 -8.00 -1.45 -18.74
N PHE A 112 -8.93 -0.93 -19.55
CA PHE A 112 -9.05 -1.36 -20.95
C PHE A 112 -7.85 -0.93 -21.78
N ASP A 113 -7.49 -1.78 -22.76
CA ASP A 113 -6.48 -1.55 -23.79
C ASP A 113 -5.06 -1.26 -23.23
N ARG A 114 -4.83 -1.64 -21.97
CA ARG A 114 -3.53 -1.48 -21.31
C ARG A 114 -2.66 -2.71 -21.51
N PRO A 115 -1.33 -2.54 -21.63
CA PRO A 115 -0.39 -3.65 -21.59
C PRO A 115 -0.27 -4.16 -20.15
N LEU A 116 -1.04 -5.20 -19.80
CA LEU A 116 -1.09 -5.79 -18.48
C LEU A 116 -0.15 -6.97 -18.32
N SER A 117 0.18 -7.31 -17.07
CA SER A 117 0.91 -8.51 -16.71
C SER A 117 0.48 -9.03 -15.34
N LEU A 118 1.20 -10.06 -14.86
CA LEU A 118 0.93 -10.77 -13.61
C LEU A 118 2.06 -10.57 -12.61
N ALA A 119 1.69 -10.36 -11.35
CA ALA A 119 2.58 -10.38 -10.22
C ALA A 119 1.86 -10.93 -8.99
N GLY A 120 2.62 -11.45 -8.01
CA GLY A 120 2.08 -12.01 -6.79
C GLY A 120 2.97 -13.06 -6.19
N ARG A 121 2.34 -14.08 -5.59
CA ARG A 121 3.05 -15.24 -5.05
C ARG A 121 2.46 -16.55 -5.57
N VAL A 122 3.31 -17.55 -5.66
CA VAL A 122 2.98 -18.94 -5.98
C VAL A 122 3.40 -19.79 -4.79
N ILE A 123 2.53 -20.66 -4.36
CA ILE A 123 2.77 -21.59 -3.26
C ILE A 123 3.17 -22.92 -3.86
N ILE A 124 4.36 -23.39 -3.52
CA ILE A 124 4.87 -24.68 -4.00
C ILE A 124 5.05 -25.67 -2.84
N ARG A 125 5.17 -26.93 -3.22
CA ARG A 125 5.37 -28.01 -2.26
C ARG A 125 6.61 -27.78 -1.41
N GLY A 126 6.46 -27.86 -0.10
CA GLY A 126 7.52 -27.79 0.90
C GLY A 126 7.85 -29.15 1.51
N CYS A 127 8.42 -29.13 2.71
CA CYS A 127 8.82 -30.35 3.43
C CYS A 127 7.62 -31.17 3.94
N ASP A 128 6.51 -30.52 4.25
CA ASP A 128 5.25 -31.15 4.68
C ASP A 128 4.05 -30.23 4.38
N ALA A 129 2.85 -30.68 4.71
CA ALA A 129 1.59 -30.00 4.41
C ALA A 129 1.42 -28.65 5.13
N LEU A 130 2.09 -28.44 6.28
CA LEU A 130 2.01 -27.20 7.06
C LEU A 130 3.11 -26.21 6.72
N HIS A 131 4.12 -26.64 5.96
CA HIS A 131 5.29 -25.84 5.60
C HIS A 131 5.49 -25.77 4.08
N PRO A 132 4.51 -25.19 3.33
CA PRO A 132 4.69 -24.91 1.92
C PRO A 132 5.73 -23.80 1.73
N ILE A 133 6.25 -23.70 0.53
CA ILE A 133 7.23 -22.66 0.17
C ILE A 133 6.55 -21.59 -0.67
N THR A 134 6.74 -20.32 -0.29
CA THR A 134 6.31 -19.16 -1.08
C THR A 134 7.38 -18.81 -2.11
N ARG A 135 6.96 -18.57 -3.36
CA ARG A 135 7.78 -17.99 -4.44
C ARG A 135 7.11 -16.75 -4.98
N LEU A 136 7.86 -15.66 -5.09
CA LEU A 136 7.36 -14.42 -5.69
C LEU A 136 7.41 -14.53 -7.22
N LEU A 137 6.31 -14.16 -7.87
CA LEU A 137 6.20 -14.09 -9.32
C LEU A 137 6.11 -12.62 -9.75
N HIS A 138 6.95 -12.21 -10.70
CA HIS A 138 6.88 -10.92 -11.35
C HIS A 138 7.16 -11.07 -12.85
N VAL A 139 6.12 -11.19 -13.65
CA VAL A 139 6.25 -11.24 -15.12
C VAL A 139 6.42 -9.81 -15.63
N ARG A 140 7.67 -9.43 -15.95
CA ARG A 140 8.03 -8.03 -16.25
C ARG A 140 7.70 -7.58 -17.70
N ARG A 141 7.16 -8.46 -18.54
CA ARG A 141 6.74 -8.15 -19.91
C ARG A 141 5.23 -8.03 -20.01
N PRO A 142 4.69 -7.28 -20.98
CA PRO A 142 3.26 -7.36 -21.31
C PRO A 142 2.86 -8.81 -21.65
N LEU A 143 1.80 -9.27 -21.01
CA LEU A 143 1.30 -10.64 -21.12
C LEU A 143 -0.20 -10.68 -21.43
N LEU A 144 -0.95 -9.71 -20.96
CA LEU A 144 -2.40 -9.72 -20.90
C LEU A 144 -2.98 -8.39 -21.40
N GLN A 145 -4.22 -8.45 -21.88
CA GLN A 145 -4.97 -7.24 -22.20
C GLN A 145 -6.47 -7.44 -21.98
N ILE A 146 -7.13 -6.48 -21.35
CA ILE A 146 -8.59 -6.35 -21.32
C ILE A 146 -8.97 -5.47 -22.50
N SER A 147 -9.52 -6.04 -23.56
CA SER A 147 -9.83 -5.31 -24.78
C SER A 147 -11.21 -4.67 -24.74
N ASN A 148 -11.30 -3.41 -25.15
CA ASN A 148 -12.58 -2.74 -25.37
C ASN A 148 -13.36 -3.39 -26.50
N LEU A 149 -14.70 -3.27 -26.43
CA LEU A 149 -15.55 -3.53 -27.59
C LEU A 149 -15.44 -2.33 -28.58
N ALA A 150 -15.26 -2.63 -29.85
CA ALA A 150 -15.17 -1.57 -30.86
C ALA A 150 -16.41 -0.67 -30.84
N ILE A 151 -16.21 0.63 -31.03
CA ILE A 151 -17.29 1.65 -30.97
C ILE A 151 -18.46 1.33 -31.91
N HIS A 152 -18.20 0.61 -33.01
CA HIS A 152 -19.23 0.18 -33.96
C HIS A 152 -20.28 -0.76 -33.35
N PHE A 153 -19.91 -1.51 -32.33
CA PHE A 153 -20.78 -2.42 -31.58
C PHE A 153 -21.27 -1.81 -30.25
N ASN A 154 -20.72 -0.66 -29.84
CA ASN A 154 -21.07 0.05 -28.61
C ASN A 154 -21.03 1.56 -28.82
N ARG A 155 -21.98 2.10 -29.60
CA ARG A 155 -22.00 3.51 -30.00
C ARG A 155 -22.23 4.48 -28.85
N GLN A 156 -22.75 3.97 -27.71
CA GLN A 156 -23.03 4.75 -26.51
C GLN A 156 -21.89 4.73 -25.48
N VAL A 157 -20.73 4.17 -25.82
CA VAL A 157 -19.61 4.01 -24.89
C VAL A 157 -19.21 5.34 -24.21
N ASN A 158 -19.32 6.46 -24.93
CA ASN A 158 -18.98 7.78 -24.41
C ASN A 158 -20.11 8.43 -23.58
N ASP A 159 -21.31 7.86 -23.59
CA ASP A 159 -22.46 8.35 -22.80
C ASP A 159 -22.53 7.70 -21.40
N GLY A 160 -21.57 6.81 -21.10
CA GLY A 160 -21.46 6.04 -19.87
C GLY A 160 -22.02 4.62 -20.04
N VAL A 161 -21.18 3.64 -19.73
CA VAL A 161 -21.53 2.21 -19.80
C VAL A 161 -21.34 1.56 -18.43
N LYS A 162 -22.37 0.85 -17.99
CA LYS A 162 -22.27 0.00 -16.80
C LYS A 162 -21.45 -1.24 -17.13
N LEU A 163 -20.25 -1.32 -16.60
CA LEU A 163 -19.35 -2.44 -16.77
C LEU A 163 -19.71 -3.62 -15.86
N SER A 164 -19.70 -4.83 -16.42
CA SER A 164 -19.85 -6.09 -15.68
C SER A 164 -18.47 -6.62 -15.28
N LYS A 165 -18.25 -6.76 -13.97
CA LYS A 165 -17.01 -7.34 -13.44
C LYS A 165 -16.73 -8.73 -14.00
N GLN A 166 -17.74 -9.57 -14.16
CA GLN A 166 -17.61 -10.96 -14.60
C GLN A 166 -17.54 -11.12 -16.12
N LYS A 167 -17.99 -10.14 -16.90
CA LYS A 167 -18.05 -10.23 -18.36
C LYS A 167 -16.99 -9.38 -19.04
N ASP A 168 -16.85 -8.13 -18.60
CA ASP A 168 -16.08 -7.13 -19.34
C ASP A 168 -14.62 -7.07 -18.89
N MET A 169 -14.30 -7.54 -17.67
CA MET A 169 -12.98 -7.39 -17.04
C MET A 169 -12.12 -8.66 -17.09
N LEU A 170 -12.27 -9.47 -18.14
CA LEU A 170 -11.54 -10.72 -18.33
C LEU A 170 -10.42 -10.55 -19.36
N PRO A 171 -9.15 -10.57 -18.94
CA PRO A 171 -8.02 -10.34 -19.85
C PRO A 171 -7.76 -11.56 -20.76
N ILE A 172 -7.40 -11.27 -22.00
CA ILE A 172 -6.88 -12.26 -22.94
C ILE A 172 -5.42 -12.55 -22.60
N ILE A 173 -5.05 -13.83 -22.58
CA ILE A 173 -3.68 -14.29 -22.32
C ILE A 173 -3.00 -14.83 -23.58
N GLY A 174 -3.73 -15.40 -24.53
CA GLY A 174 -3.14 -15.95 -25.74
C GLY A 174 -4.12 -16.69 -26.62
N ILE A 175 -3.56 -17.29 -27.68
CA ILE A 175 -4.24 -18.21 -28.59
C ILE A 175 -3.57 -19.57 -28.43
N VAL A 176 -4.35 -20.61 -28.24
CA VAL A 176 -3.85 -21.99 -28.14
C VAL A 176 -3.26 -22.40 -29.48
N ASN A 177 -1.98 -22.74 -29.51
CA ASN A 177 -1.26 -23.16 -30.72
C ASN A 177 -1.22 -24.69 -30.83
N ASP A 178 -1.27 -25.43 -29.73
CA ASP A 178 -1.35 -26.89 -29.71
C ASP A 178 -2.20 -27.39 -28.54
N GLU A 179 -2.50 -28.69 -28.52
CA GLU A 179 -3.33 -29.31 -27.47
C GLU A 179 -2.65 -29.32 -26.10
N LEU A 180 -1.31 -29.22 -25.99
CA LEU A 180 -0.56 -29.19 -24.73
C LEU A 180 -0.70 -27.86 -24.01
N GLU A 181 -0.99 -26.76 -24.73
CA GLU A 181 -1.25 -25.45 -24.15
C GLU A 181 -2.66 -25.30 -23.62
N ARG A 182 -3.59 -26.16 -24.04
CA ARG A 182 -5.01 -26.06 -23.70
C ARG A 182 -5.24 -26.27 -22.20
N GLY A 183 -5.66 -25.19 -21.53
CA GLY A 183 -5.91 -25.21 -20.06
C GLY A 183 -4.63 -25.12 -19.21
N HIS A 184 -3.45 -24.86 -19.82
CA HIS A 184 -2.16 -24.81 -19.14
C HIS A 184 -1.33 -23.57 -19.44
N MET A 185 -1.89 -22.55 -20.13
CA MET A 185 -1.14 -21.34 -20.50
C MET A 185 -0.62 -20.57 -19.26
N LEU A 186 -1.46 -20.35 -18.26
CA LEU A 186 -1.07 -19.69 -17.01
C LEU A 186 -0.03 -20.51 -16.26
N GLU A 187 -0.27 -21.81 -16.13
CA GLU A 187 0.65 -22.76 -15.47
C GLU A 187 2.03 -22.76 -16.14
N ASN A 188 2.06 -22.79 -17.47
CA ASN A 188 3.31 -22.73 -18.26
C ASN A 188 4.08 -21.43 -18.01
N VAL A 189 3.38 -20.28 -17.96
CA VAL A 189 4.01 -18.99 -17.61
C VAL A 189 4.61 -19.02 -16.21
N ILE A 190 3.90 -19.57 -15.23
CA ILE A 190 4.40 -19.68 -13.86
C ILE A 190 5.64 -20.58 -13.84
N CYS A 191 5.58 -21.75 -14.47
CA CYS A 191 6.70 -22.70 -14.51
C CYS A 191 7.94 -22.13 -15.19
N GLU A 192 7.75 -21.45 -16.32
CA GLU A 192 8.85 -20.78 -17.03
C GLU A 192 9.53 -19.71 -16.17
N GLN A 193 8.74 -18.84 -15.52
CA GLN A 193 9.26 -17.73 -14.74
C GLN A 193 9.95 -18.17 -13.45
N LEU A 194 9.50 -19.26 -12.83
CA LEU A 194 10.01 -19.72 -11.55
C LEU A 194 11.01 -20.90 -11.68
N GLY A 195 11.13 -21.49 -12.86
CA GLY A 195 11.97 -22.68 -13.08
C GLY A 195 11.52 -23.90 -12.29
N ILE A 196 10.18 -24.14 -12.22
CA ILE A 196 9.56 -25.21 -11.46
C ILE A 196 8.72 -26.10 -12.38
N HIS A 197 8.30 -27.27 -11.87
CA HIS A 197 7.39 -28.15 -12.60
C HIS A 197 5.92 -27.92 -12.20
N PRO A 198 4.95 -28.19 -13.08
CA PRO A 198 3.53 -28.02 -12.81
C PRO A 198 3.06 -28.72 -11.53
N GLN A 199 3.54 -29.93 -11.28
CA GLN A 199 3.18 -30.71 -10.07
C GLN A 199 3.69 -30.11 -8.75
N ASP A 200 4.58 -29.14 -8.79
CA ASP A 200 5.08 -28.45 -7.60
C ASP A 200 4.16 -27.32 -7.16
N ILE A 201 3.32 -26.81 -8.07
CA ILE A 201 2.38 -25.72 -7.79
C ILE A 201 1.22 -26.27 -6.94
N LEU A 202 1.01 -25.68 -5.76
CA LEU A 202 -0.13 -25.99 -4.90
C LEU A 202 -1.26 -24.97 -5.06
N ASP A 203 -0.92 -23.67 -5.10
CA ASP A 203 -1.88 -22.57 -5.23
C ASP A 203 -1.14 -21.25 -5.55
N PHE A 204 -1.88 -20.18 -5.77
CA PHE A 204 -1.31 -18.86 -6.03
C PHE A 204 -2.22 -17.71 -5.58
N ASP A 205 -1.60 -16.56 -5.27
CA ASP A 205 -2.24 -15.25 -5.16
C ASP A 205 -1.63 -14.35 -6.23
N LEU A 206 -2.26 -14.26 -7.39
CA LEU A 206 -1.79 -13.48 -8.54
C LEU A 206 -2.75 -12.35 -8.89
N TYR A 207 -2.19 -11.19 -9.22
CA TYR A 207 -2.92 -9.98 -9.53
C TYR A 207 -2.44 -9.40 -10.85
N LEU A 208 -3.35 -8.69 -11.54
CA LEU A 208 -3.00 -7.90 -12.73
C LEU A 208 -2.28 -6.63 -12.32
N TYR A 209 -1.36 -6.18 -13.15
CA TYR A 209 -0.79 -4.83 -13.05
C TYR A 209 -0.50 -4.25 -14.43
N ASP A 210 -0.53 -2.92 -14.56
CA ASP A 210 -0.12 -2.20 -15.76
C ASP A 210 1.41 -2.18 -15.86
N THR A 211 1.96 -2.69 -16.97
CA THR A 211 3.41 -2.75 -17.19
C THR A 211 4.01 -1.41 -17.61
N THR A 212 3.21 -0.39 -17.85
CA THR A 212 3.69 0.96 -18.18
C THR A 212 4.45 1.55 -16.99
N PRO A 213 5.75 1.87 -17.13
CA PRO A 213 6.54 2.37 -16.01
C PRO A 213 6.00 3.69 -15.46
N ALA A 214 6.24 3.93 -14.17
CA ALA A 214 6.08 5.24 -13.57
C ALA A 214 6.98 6.26 -14.25
N CYS A 215 6.50 7.49 -14.43
CA CYS A 215 7.27 8.56 -15.07
C CYS A 215 6.91 9.92 -14.46
N THR A 216 7.79 10.90 -14.65
CA THR A 216 7.45 12.31 -14.49
C THR A 216 6.87 12.86 -15.79
N PHE A 217 6.10 13.93 -15.70
CA PHE A 217 5.57 14.68 -16.83
C PHE A 217 5.26 16.13 -16.44
N GLY A 218 4.85 16.93 -17.43
CA GLY A 218 4.64 18.35 -17.29
C GLY A 218 5.76 19.12 -17.98
N ILE A 219 5.64 20.46 -18.09
CA ILE A 219 6.62 21.29 -18.78
C ILE A 219 7.97 21.29 -18.04
N HIS A 220 7.93 21.10 -16.71
CA HIS A 220 9.09 21.11 -15.83
C HIS A 220 9.21 19.83 -15.00
N ASP A 221 8.62 18.71 -15.45
CA ASP A 221 8.57 17.44 -14.71
C ASP A 221 7.95 17.57 -13.30
N GLU A 222 6.98 18.48 -13.16
CA GLU A 222 6.36 18.78 -11.87
C GLU A 222 5.38 17.73 -11.37
N PHE A 223 4.94 16.81 -12.24
CA PHE A 223 3.99 15.75 -11.91
C PHE A 223 4.63 14.37 -12.01
N VAL A 224 4.10 13.43 -11.25
CA VAL A 224 4.38 12.00 -11.36
C VAL A 224 3.12 11.27 -11.82
N SER A 225 3.26 10.40 -12.84
CA SER A 225 2.20 9.49 -13.28
C SER A 225 2.61 8.05 -13.03
N ALA A 226 1.82 7.37 -12.24
CA ALA A 226 2.02 5.95 -11.93
C ALA A 226 0.71 5.31 -11.46
N GLY A 227 0.59 4.00 -11.56
CA GLY A 227 -0.38 3.28 -10.75
C GLY A 227 0.10 3.16 -9.31
N ARG A 228 -0.84 2.94 -8.38
CA ARG A 228 -0.52 2.63 -6.97
C ARG A 228 0.22 3.75 -6.22
N LEU A 229 0.05 5.02 -6.64
CA LEU A 229 0.46 6.15 -5.79
C LEU A 229 -0.25 6.04 -4.45
N ASP A 230 -1.52 5.68 -4.51
CA ASP A 230 -2.30 5.17 -3.40
C ASP A 230 -2.01 3.68 -3.18
N ASP A 231 -1.29 3.28 -2.09
CA ASP A 231 -0.71 4.18 -1.09
C ASP A 231 0.83 4.03 -1.03
N LEU A 232 1.41 3.46 -2.09
CA LEU A 232 2.86 3.23 -2.17
C LEU A 232 3.69 4.53 -2.10
N SER A 233 3.09 5.68 -2.39
CA SER A 233 3.77 6.96 -2.22
C SER A 233 3.99 7.28 -0.73
N MET A 234 3.02 7.00 0.14
CA MET A 234 3.15 7.17 1.59
C MET A 234 4.05 6.11 2.21
N VAL A 235 3.92 4.84 1.76
CA VAL A 235 4.85 3.77 2.12
C VAL A 235 6.30 4.18 1.85
N HIS A 236 6.58 4.72 0.66
CA HIS A 236 7.92 5.16 0.28
C HIS A 236 8.37 6.38 1.11
N ALA A 237 7.47 7.34 1.37
CA ALA A 237 7.81 8.51 2.18
C ALA A 237 8.17 8.10 3.62
N GLY A 238 7.38 7.20 4.23
CA GLY A 238 7.66 6.66 5.57
C GLY A 238 8.97 5.88 5.62
N LEU A 239 9.24 5.03 4.61
CA LEU A 239 10.51 4.32 4.50
C LEU A 239 11.70 5.28 4.39
N GLN A 240 11.62 6.29 3.51
CA GLN A 240 12.71 7.27 3.36
C GLN A 240 12.95 8.05 4.65
N ALA A 241 11.90 8.46 5.34
CA ALA A 241 12.03 9.15 6.62
C ALA A 241 12.70 8.28 7.68
N LEU A 242 12.38 6.98 7.74
CA LEU A 242 13.00 6.04 8.67
C LEU A 242 14.49 5.80 8.35
N LEU A 243 14.83 5.69 7.06
CA LEU A 243 16.20 5.44 6.58
C LEU A 243 17.11 6.67 6.65
N GLN A 244 16.55 7.88 6.62
CA GLN A 244 17.30 9.13 6.69
C GLN A 244 17.65 9.58 8.12
N GLN A 245 17.20 8.84 9.14
CA GLN A 245 17.57 9.13 10.52
C GLN A 245 19.05 8.88 10.74
N ASP A 246 19.69 9.74 11.54
CA ASP A 246 21.08 9.58 11.89
C ASP A 246 21.30 8.25 12.62
N ASP A 247 22.30 7.49 12.17
CA ASP A 247 22.68 6.21 12.76
C ASP A 247 23.83 6.37 13.78
N SER A 248 24.39 7.59 13.96
CA SER A 248 25.46 7.84 14.93
C SER A 248 24.95 7.67 16.37
N ASP A 249 23.67 7.98 16.61
CA ASP A 249 23.04 7.87 17.91
C ASP A 249 21.71 7.11 17.84
N ALA A 250 21.38 6.35 18.90
CA ALA A 250 20.07 5.74 19.03
C ALA A 250 18.99 6.84 19.18
N PRO A 251 17.80 6.70 18.57
CA PRO A 251 16.74 7.68 18.74
C PRO A 251 16.30 7.77 20.20
N GLN A 252 15.80 8.92 20.62
CA GLN A 252 15.25 9.05 21.97
C GLN A 252 13.94 8.24 22.12
N VAL A 253 13.06 8.35 21.13
CA VAL A 253 11.75 7.68 21.11
C VAL A 253 11.77 6.55 20.10
N THR A 254 11.10 5.44 20.40
CA THR A 254 10.98 4.31 19.46
C THR A 254 10.19 4.72 18.23
N GLN A 255 10.83 4.60 17.05
CA GLN A 255 10.27 4.92 15.75
C GLN A 255 9.70 3.65 15.12
N VAL A 256 8.51 3.73 14.55
CA VAL A 256 7.77 2.61 13.96
C VAL A 256 7.26 2.99 12.57
N LEU A 257 7.61 2.18 11.57
CA LEU A 257 6.96 2.20 10.26
C LEU A 257 6.10 0.95 10.15
N ALA A 258 4.78 1.12 10.08
CA ALA A 258 3.82 0.01 10.01
C ALA A 258 3.11 0.03 8.65
N ILE A 259 3.38 -0.97 7.82
CA ILE A 259 2.81 -1.13 6.48
C ILE A 259 1.83 -2.29 6.51
N PHE A 260 0.57 -1.98 6.22
CA PHE A 260 -0.56 -2.91 6.25
C PHE A 260 -0.92 -3.40 4.85
N ASP A 261 -1.68 -4.48 4.80
CA ASP A 261 -2.32 -5.03 3.61
C ASP A 261 -3.85 -4.94 3.76
N ASN A 262 -4.56 -5.09 2.65
CA ASN A 262 -6.03 -5.17 2.58
C ASN A 262 -6.78 -3.93 3.10
N GLU A 263 -6.18 -2.75 3.05
CA GLU A 263 -6.89 -1.49 3.32
C GLU A 263 -8.08 -1.36 2.36
N GLU A 264 -7.83 -1.58 1.07
CA GLU A 264 -8.77 -1.46 -0.04
C GLU A 264 -9.98 -2.42 0.03
N THR A 265 -9.92 -3.37 0.95
CA THR A 265 -11.00 -4.35 1.21
C THR A 265 -11.49 -4.32 2.67
N GLY A 266 -11.16 -3.27 3.42
CA GLY A 266 -11.69 -2.98 4.75
C GLY A 266 -10.83 -3.41 5.93
N SER A 267 -9.57 -3.76 5.74
CA SER A 267 -8.57 -4.02 6.80
C SER A 267 -8.85 -5.19 7.77
N GLN A 268 -9.92 -5.97 7.57
CA GLN A 268 -10.37 -7.02 8.50
C GLN A 268 -9.71 -8.38 8.20
N THR A 269 -8.37 -8.40 8.10
CA THR A 269 -7.57 -9.61 7.87
C THR A 269 -6.45 -9.70 8.89
N LYS A 270 -5.77 -10.87 8.97
CA LYS A 270 -4.63 -11.08 9.88
C LYS A 270 -3.43 -10.17 9.61
N GLN A 271 -3.33 -9.58 8.42
CA GLN A 271 -2.27 -8.65 7.96
C GLN A 271 -2.77 -7.22 7.75
N GLY A 272 -4.06 -6.94 7.94
CA GLY A 272 -4.67 -5.62 7.84
C GLY A 272 -4.60 -4.83 9.14
N ALA A 273 -4.99 -3.55 9.08
CA ALA A 273 -4.97 -2.64 10.22
C ALA A 273 -5.92 -3.05 11.37
N GLY A 274 -6.98 -3.82 11.07
CA GLY A 274 -7.89 -4.38 12.08
C GLY A 274 -7.30 -5.57 12.86
N SER A 275 -6.11 -6.06 12.50
CA SER A 275 -5.44 -7.15 13.20
C SER A 275 -4.81 -6.69 14.51
N PRO A 276 -4.83 -7.49 15.58
CA PRO A 276 -4.08 -7.22 16.80
C PRO A 276 -2.55 -7.42 16.64
N PHE A 277 -2.06 -7.72 15.44
CA PHE A 277 -0.66 -8.11 15.25
C PHE A 277 0.31 -6.96 15.59
N LEU A 278 0.05 -5.72 15.13
CA LEU A 278 0.89 -4.57 15.51
C LEU A 278 0.92 -4.39 17.03
N SER A 279 -0.24 -4.35 17.69
CA SER A 279 -0.34 -4.24 19.14
C SER A 279 0.44 -5.35 19.86
N SER A 280 0.36 -6.58 19.37
CA SER A 280 1.12 -7.73 19.91
C SER A 280 2.63 -7.50 19.80
N ILE A 281 3.15 -6.99 18.68
CA ILE A 281 4.58 -6.71 18.53
C ILE A 281 5.02 -5.56 19.45
N LEU A 282 4.23 -4.48 19.54
CA LEU A 282 4.54 -3.34 20.44
C LEU A 282 4.59 -3.79 21.92
N ARG A 283 3.64 -4.64 22.37
CA ARG A 283 3.67 -5.23 23.72
C ARG A 283 4.92 -6.07 23.96
N ARG A 284 5.32 -6.88 22.96
CA ARG A 284 6.54 -7.71 23.07
C ARG A 284 7.81 -6.87 23.12
N ILE A 285 7.86 -5.73 22.42
CA ILE A 285 8.97 -4.78 22.52
C ILE A 285 8.99 -4.17 23.94
N CYS A 286 7.85 -3.75 24.48
CA CYS A 286 7.75 -3.24 25.85
C CYS A 286 8.25 -4.29 26.87
N ALA A 287 7.77 -5.53 26.74
CA ALA A 287 8.19 -6.62 27.62
C ALA A 287 9.68 -6.95 27.50
N SER A 288 10.28 -6.85 26.29
CA SER A 288 11.72 -7.09 26.07
C SER A 288 12.61 -6.04 26.77
N GLN A 289 12.05 -4.88 27.11
CA GLN A 289 12.71 -3.81 27.87
C GLN A 289 12.36 -3.84 29.36
N GLY A 290 11.69 -4.90 29.82
CA GLY A 290 11.31 -5.09 31.23
C GLY A 290 10.00 -4.42 31.62
N GLY A 291 9.25 -3.85 30.67
CA GLY A 291 7.93 -3.26 30.90
C GLY A 291 6.81 -4.31 31.03
N GLY A 292 5.78 -3.98 31.79
CA GLY A 292 4.55 -4.76 31.93
C GLY A 292 3.39 -4.17 31.14
N GLU A 293 2.15 -4.61 31.45
CA GLU A 293 0.93 -4.10 30.80
C GLU A 293 0.71 -2.62 31.11
N GLU A 294 0.98 -2.18 32.34
CA GLU A 294 0.83 -0.77 32.75
C GLU A 294 1.79 0.14 31.94
N GLU A 295 3.06 -0.25 31.81
CA GLU A 295 4.02 0.48 30.99
C GLU A 295 3.63 0.50 29.52
N PHE A 296 3.02 -0.57 29.02
CA PHE A 296 2.52 -0.60 27.65
C PHE A 296 1.35 0.37 27.47
N ASP A 297 0.37 0.38 28.39
CA ASP A 297 -0.78 1.28 28.32
C ASP A 297 -0.31 2.75 28.43
N MET A 298 0.65 3.06 29.29
CA MET A 298 1.30 4.37 29.33
C MET A 298 2.01 4.72 28.02
N ALA A 299 2.70 3.76 27.42
CA ALA A 299 3.38 3.97 26.13
C ALA A 299 2.39 4.28 24.99
N VAL A 300 1.21 3.67 25.01
CA VAL A 300 0.12 3.98 24.07
C VAL A 300 -0.40 5.41 24.26
N GLU A 301 -0.60 5.87 25.49
CA GLU A 301 -1.04 7.24 25.80
C GLU A 301 -0.02 8.31 25.37
N HIS A 302 1.28 8.00 25.43
CA HIS A 302 2.36 8.90 25.00
C HIS A 302 2.72 8.76 23.51
N ALA A 303 2.12 7.82 22.81
CA ALA A 303 2.36 7.60 21.40
C ALA A 303 1.65 8.64 20.52
N PHE A 304 2.19 8.83 19.32
CA PHE A 304 1.53 9.57 18.26
C PHE A 304 1.62 8.82 16.94
N MET A 305 0.50 8.73 16.22
CA MET A 305 0.36 8.05 14.94
C MET A 305 0.10 9.05 13.81
N ILE A 306 0.86 8.93 12.74
CA ILE A 306 0.52 9.47 11.44
C ILE A 306 -0.05 8.32 10.61
N SER A 307 -1.37 8.35 10.37
CA SER A 307 -2.04 7.49 9.40
C SER A 307 -1.90 8.15 8.04
N ALA A 308 -0.94 7.64 7.29
CA ALA A 308 -0.54 8.19 6.01
C ALA A 308 -1.22 7.41 4.88
N ASP A 309 -2.15 8.06 4.21
CA ASP A 309 -2.96 7.52 3.13
C ASP A 309 -3.37 8.68 2.21
N ASN A 310 -3.20 8.55 0.90
CA ASN A 310 -3.32 9.66 -0.02
C ASN A 310 -4.68 10.38 0.08
N ALA A 311 -4.70 11.64 -0.31
CA ALA A 311 -5.86 12.52 -0.30
C ALA A 311 -6.30 12.88 -1.72
N HIS A 312 -7.56 13.31 -1.88
CA HIS A 312 -8.08 13.76 -3.17
C HIS A 312 -7.62 15.19 -3.48
N ALA A 313 -6.82 15.39 -4.52
CA ALA A 313 -6.52 16.72 -5.04
C ALA A 313 -7.74 17.32 -5.74
N TRP A 314 -7.91 18.64 -5.63
CA TRP A 314 -8.93 19.37 -6.37
C TRP A 314 -8.78 19.14 -7.89
N HIS A 315 -9.89 18.69 -8.51
CA HIS A 315 -9.89 18.33 -9.92
C HIS A 315 -10.33 19.52 -10.77
N PRO A 316 -9.49 20.01 -11.72
CA PRO A 316 -9.76 21.24 -12.46
C PRO A 316 -11.03 21.21 -13.31
N ASN A 317 -11.51 20.03 -13.72
CA ASN A 317 -12.71 19.86 -14.53
C ASN A 317 -13.98 19.56 -13.71
N TYR A 318 -13.86 19.32 -12.38
CA TYR A 318 -14.95 18.89 -11.51
C TYR A 318 -14.90 19.57 -10.13
N GLY A 319 -14.57 20.87 -10.14
CA GLY A 319 -14.40 21.66 -8.90
C GLY A 319 -15.65 21.66 -8.01
N GLU A 320 -16.83 21.54 -8.61
CA GLU A 320 -18.13 21.49 -7.89
C GLU A 320 -18.32 20.23 -7.04
N LYS A 321 -17.46 19.21 -7.19
CA LYS A 321 -17.49 17.98 -6.37
C LYS A 321 -16.78 18.13 -5.02
N TYR A 322 -16.07 19.23 -4.83
CA TYR A 322 -15.22 19.48 -3.66
C TYR A 322 -15.86 20.48 -2.70
N ASP A 323 -15.45 20.44 -1.44
CA ASP A 323 -15.82 21.46 -0.47
C ASP A 323 -15.28 22.83 -0.95
N PRO A 324 -16.09 23.90 -0.88
CA PRO A 324 -15.70 25.21 -1.46
C PRO A 324 -14.50 25.87 -0.77
N THR A 325 -14.14 25.48 0.44
CA THR A 325 -13.07 26.11 1.24
C THR A 325 -11.97 25.15 1.70
N ASN A 326 -12.21 23.83 1.68
CA ASN A 326 -11.29 22.80 2.18
C ASN A 326 -10.95 21.77 1.08
N HIS A 327 -10.41 22.25 -0.02
CA HIS A 327 -10.02 21.42 -1.16
C HIS A 327 -8.53 21.56 -1.43
N PRO A 328 -7.74 20.47 -1.31
CA PRO A 328 -6.30 20.54 -1.45
C PRO A 328 -5.87 20.63 -2.91
N MET A 329 -4.80 21.38 -3.15
CA MET A 329 -4.19 21.57 -4.45
C MET A 329 -2.94 20.70 -4.61
N LEU A 330 -2.66 20.22 -5.82
CA LEU A 330 -1.37 19.62 -6.17
C LEU A 330 -0.26 20.67 -5.96
N GLY A 331 0.84 20.24 -5.36
CA GLY A 331 1.98 21.12 -5.04
C GLY A 331 1.82 21.92 -3.74
N GLY A 332 0.68 21.81 -3.07
CA GLY A 332 0.39 22.52 -1.81
C GLY A 332 0.86 21.80 -0.55
N GLY A 333 1.49 20.65 -0.67
CA GLY A 333 2.03 19.85 0.46
C GLY A 333 1.04 18.88 1.08
N PRO A 334 1.45 18.23 2.18
CA PRO A 334 0.64 17.28 2.91
C PRO A 334 -0.74 17.81 3.28
N VAL A 335 -1.73 16.91 3.26
CA VAL A 335 -3.14 17.23 3.48
C VAL A 335 -3.63 16.54 4.74
N ILE A 336 -4.09 17.28 5.74
CA ILE A 336 -4.78 16.73 6.91
C ILE A 336 -6.24 16.48 6.55
N LYS A 337 -6.73 15.26 6.82
CA LYS A 337 -8.10 14.82 6.48
C LYS A 337 -9.01 14.89 7.71
N PHE A 338 -10.19 15.52 7.57
CA PHE A 338 -11.21 15.59 8.60
C PHE A 338 -12.54 14.99 8.14
N ASN A 339 -13.25 14.34 9.06
CA ASN A 339 -14.59 13.83 8.80
C ASN A 339 -15.43 13.85 10.08
N ALA A 340 -16.60 14.53 10.03
CA ALA A 340 -17.50 14.64 11.17
C ALA A 340 -18.10 13.27 11.62
N ALA A 341 -18.17 12.30 10.70
CA ALA A 341 -18.61 10.93 11.00
C ALA A 341 -17.48 10.04 11.55
N GLN A 342 -16.32 10.61 11.90
CA GLN A 342 -15.17 9.93 12.49
C GLN A 342 -14.62 8.79 11.60
N LYS A 343 -14.67 8.98 10.28
CA LYS A 343 -14.02 8.06 9.33
C LYS A 343 -12.51 8.26 9.24
N TYR A 344 -12.01 9.33 9.83
CA TYR A 344 -10.60 9.66 10.04
C TYR A 344 -10.33 9.82 11.53
N ALA A 345 -9.14 9.49 11.97
CA ALA A 345 -8.70 9.62 13.36
C ALA A 345 -8.39 11.08 13.77
N SER A 346 -8.34 12.00 12.80
CA SER A 346 -7.98 13.40 13.02
C SER A 346 -8.98 14.14 13.90
N ASP A 347 -8.44 14.85 14.89
CA ASP A 347 -9.15 15.86 15.70
C ASP A 347 -8.35 17.17 15.71
N ALA A 348 -8.84 18.19 16.39
CA ALA A 348 -8.18 19.49 16.45
C ALA A 348 -6.79 19.42 17.08
N VAL A 349 -6.57 18.52 18.06
CA VAL A 349 -5.29 18.37 18.75
C VAL A 349 -4.28 17.69 17.84
N SER A 350 -4.63 16.53 17.29
CA SER A 350 -3.73 15.77 16.42
C SER A 350 -3.40 16.52 15.12
N ALA A 351 -4.39 17.22 14.56
CA ALA A 351 -4.20 18.07 13.38
C ALA A 351 -3.24 19.24 13.67
N SER A 352 -3.38 19.91 14.83
CA SER A 352 -2.47 21.01 15.20
C SER A 352 -1.03 20.52 15.41
N ILE A 353 -0.86 19.32 15.96
CA ILE A 353 0.47 18.70 16.12
C ILE A 353 1.11 18.47 14.75
N PHE A 354 0.37 17.88 13.80
CA PHE A 354 0.94 17.61 12.47
C PHE A 354 1.20 18.90 11.67
N ALA A 355 0.33 19.90 11.79
CA ALA A 355 0.55 21.22 11.18
C ALA A 355 1.82 21.88 11.73
N GLU A 356 2.09 21.76 13.04
CA GLU A 356 3.30 22.25 13.65
C GLU A 356 4.56 21.48 13.22
N ILE A 357 4.47 20.15 13.05
CA ILE A 357 5.53 19.33 12.46
C ILE A 357 5.87 19.82 11.04
N CYS A 358 4.85 20.10 10.22
CA CYS A 358 5.05 20.66 8.88
C CYS A 358 5.73 22.03 8.92
N ARG A 359 5.28 22.93 9.83
CA ARG A 359 5.88 24.25 10.03
C ARG A 359 7.36 24.15 10.43
N GLU A 360 7.70 23.25 11.37
CA GLU A 360 9.09 23.03 11.79
C GLU A 360 9.95 22.36 10.71
N ALA A 361 9.34 21.54 9.84
CA ALA A 361 10.00 20.95 8.67
C ALA A 361 10.16 21.94 7.52
N GLY A 362 9.57 23.14 7.60
CA GLY A 362 9.58 24.14 6.55
C GLY A 362 8.80 23.70 5.30
N VAL A 363 7.69 22.96 5.48
CA VAL A 363 6.83 22.50 4.39
C VAL A 363 5.41 23.06 4.55
N PRO A 364 4.70 23.33 3.43
CA PRO A 364 3.30 23.74 3.48
C PRO A 364 2.42 22.60 3.97
N CYS A 365 1.20 22.93 4.45
CA CYS A 365 0.21 21.95 4.90
C CYS A 365 -1.20 22.42 4.53
N GLN A 366 -2.05 21.49 4.13
CA GLN A 366 -3.40 21.75 3.67
C GLN A 366 -4.42 20.97 4.49
N HIS A 367 -5.72 21.31 4.33
CA HIS A 367 -6.83 20.61 4.95
C HIS A 367 -7.79 20.07 3.89
N PHE A 368 -8.38 18.93 4.16
CA PHE A 368 -9.41 18.30 3.35
C PHE A 368 -10.63 17.96 4.19
N VAL A 369 -11.79 18.33 3.67
CA VAL A 369 -13.10 17.87 4.13
C VAL A 369 -13.89 17.48 2.88
N ASN A 370 -14.67 16.40 2.93
CA ASN A 370 -15.53 16.04 1.81
C ASN A 370 -16.61 17.11 1.58
N HIS A 371 -17.00 17.33 0.31
CA HIS A 371 -18.27 18.01 0.02
C HIS A 371 -19.39 17.33 0.80
N SER A 372 -20.27 18.11 1.45
CA SER A 372 -21.27 17.58 2.40
C SER A 372 -22.21 16.53 1.81
N ASP A 373 -22.48 16.61 0.51
CA ASP A 373 -23.34 15.65 -0.21
C ASP A 373 -22.56 14.45 -0.79
N VAL A 374 -21.24 14.39 -0.59
CA VAL A 374 -20.37 13.30 -1.07
C VAL A 374 -19.97 12.41 0.10
N ALA A 375 -20.35 11.15 0.05
CA ALA A 375 -19.91 10.16 1.04
C ALA A 375 -18.41 9.91 0.86
N GLY A 376 -17.62 10.22 1.90
CA GLY A 376 -16.19 9.93 1.92
C GLY A 376 -15.88 8.46 2.20
N GLY A 377 -14.70 8.01 1.80
CA GLY A 377 -14.09 6.75 2.24
C GLY A 377 -13.69 6.80 3.72
N SER A 378 -13.12 5.71 4.18
CA SER A 378 -12.47 5.54 5.49
C SER A 378 -11.00 5.22 5.22
N THR A 379 -10.17 5.31 6.24
CA THR A 379 -8.73 4.98 6.19
C THR A 379 -8.39 3.96 7.27
N LEU A 380 -7.14 3.50 7.26
CA LEU A 380 -6.63 2.61 8.31
C LEU A 380 -6.56 3.27 9.70
N GLY A 381 -6.52 4.62 9.77
CA GLY A 381 -6.30 5.35 11.03
C GLY A 381 -7.40 5.17 12.06
N ASN A 382 -8.66 5.30 11.67
CA ASN A 382 -9.79 5.09 12.58
C ASN A 382 -9.92 3.63 13.03
N ILE A 383 -9.52 2.67 12.16
CA ILE A 383 -9.52 1.24 12.48
C ILE A 383 -8.44 0.94 13.53
N LEU A 384 -7.23 1.45 13.34
CA LEU A 384 -6.14 1.32 14.30
C LEU A 384 -6.49 1.97 15.63
N ALA A 385 -6.99 3.22 15.62
CA ALA A 385 -7.34 3.94 16.84
C ALA A 385 -8.47 3.26 17.64
N SER A 386 -9.29 2.43 16.99
CA SER A 386 -10.33 1.65 17.71
C SER A 386 -9.77 0.42 18.42
N SER A 387 -8.67 -0.16 17.93
CA SER A 387 -8.04 -1.36 18.50
C SER A 387 -6.84 -1.05 19.39
N LEU A 388 -6.17 0.06 19.13
CA LEU A 388 -5.03 0.57 19.88
C LEU A 388 -5.27 2.08 20.07
N PRO A 389 -5.73 2.55 21.26
CA PRO A 389 -6.26 3.90 21.44
C PRO A 389 -5.18 4.98 21.39
N LEU A 390 -4.52 5.07 20.24
CA LEU A 390 -3.47 6.04 19.94
C LEU A 390 -4.06 7.39 19.56
N ARG A 391 -3.40 8.46 19.98
CA ARG A 391 -3.61 9.78 19.39
C ARG A 391 -3.05 9.78 17.98
N GLY A 392 -3.85 10.17 16.97
CA GLY A 392 -3.41 10.09 15.59
C GLY A 392 -4.02 11.14 14.68
N VAL A 393 -3.37 11.37 13.56
CA VAL A 393 -3.81 12.22 12.47
C VAL A 393 -3.86 11.42 11.18
N ASP A 394 -4.96 11.55 10.42
CA ASP A 394 -5.04 11.06 9.05
C ASP A 394 -4.59 12.14 8.08
N MET A 395 -3.61 11.81 7.27
CA MET A 395 -3.05 12.74 6.31
C MET A 395 -2.57 11.99 5.05
N GLY A 396 -2.33 12.71 3.97
CA GLY A 396 -1.72 12.14 2.77
C GLY A 396 -1.32 13.17 1.73
N ASN A 397 -0.67 12.74 0.67
CA ASN A 397 -0.42 13.58 -0.49
C ASN A 397 -1.68 13.74 -1.34
N PRO A 398 -1.94 14.93 -1.87
CA PRO A 398 -3.04 15.12 -2.81
C PRO A 398 -2.70 14.43 -4.15
N ILE A 399 -3.62 13.59 -4.65
CA ILE A 399 -3.50 12.95 -5.96
C ILE A 399 -4.78 13.08 -6.77
N LEU A 400 -4.67 13.05 -8.09
CA LEU A 400 -5.77 12.97 -9.05
C LEU A 400 -5.94 11.54 -9.55
N GLY A 401 -7.19 11.14 -9.80
CA GLY A 401 -7.50 9.83 -10.37
C GLY A 401 -7.21 8.68 -9.43
N MET A 402 -7.33 8.88 -8.11
CA MET A 402 -7.22 7.80 -7.11
C MET A 402 -8.02 6.57 -7.55
N HIS A 403 -7.44 5.38 -7.45
CA HIS A 403 -7.99 4.10 -7.93
C HIS A 403 -8.05 3.92 -9.46
N SER A 404 -7.53 4.86 -10.23
CA SER A 404 -7.26 4.64 -11.66
C SER A 404 -6.07 3.67 -11.82
N VAL A 405 -6.00 2.98 -12.95
CA VAL A 405 -4.79 2.19 -13.30
C VAL A 405 -3.54 3.06 -13.35
N ARG A 406 -3.70 4.39 -13.57
CA ARG A 406 -2.68 5.42 -13.42
C ARG A 406 -3.24 6.64 -12.72
N GLU A 407 -2.54 7.07 -11.72
CA GLU A 407 -2.84 8.21 -10.87
C GLU A 407 -1.84 9.32 -11.12
N THR A 408 -2.13 10.52 -10.65
CA THR A 408 -1.25 11.68 -10.82
C THR A 408 -1.05 12.39 -9.50
N GLY A 409 0.21 12.55 -9.11
CA GLY A 409 0.63 13.36 -7.95
C GLY A 409 1.59 14.47 -8.36
N ALA A 410 1.93 15.37 -7.43
CA ALA A 410 3.00 16.34 -7.62
C ALA A 410 4.31 15.84 -6.98
N VAL A 411 5.41 16.04 -7.69
CA VAL A 411 6.76 15.64 -7.23
C VAL A 411 7.10 16.30 -5.89
N ASN A 412 6.79 17.60 -5.75
CA ASN A 412 7.11 18.35 -4.54
C ASN A 412 6.30 17.86 -3.32
N ASP A 413 5.03 17.45 -3.49
CA ASP A 413 4.22 16.97 -2.37
C ASP A 413 4.86 15.74 -1.72
N HIS A 414 5.39 14.82 -2.55
CA HIS A 414 6.11 13.65 -2.05
C HIS A 414 7.39 14.04 -1.26
N LEU A 415 8.14 15.02 -1.74
CA LEU A 415 9.33 15.52 -1.04
C LEU A 415 8.95 16.20 0.28
N TYR A 416 7.85 16.95 0.30
CA TYR A 416 7.33 17.58 1.51
C TYR A 416 6.91 16.54 2.56
N CYS A 417 6.24 15.46 2.16
CA CYS A 417 5.92 14.36 3.08
C CYS A 417 7.17 13.72 3.68
N ILE A 418 8.19 13.42 2.88
CA ILE A 418 9.45 12.88 3.39
C ILE A 418 10.04 13.82 4.45
N LYS A 419 10.09 15.13 4.20
CA LYS A 419 10.62 16.11 5.15
C LYS A 419 9.80 16.14 6.45
N ALA A 420 8.47 16.19 6.36
CA ALA A 420 7.59 16.19 7.52
C ALA A 420 7.76 14.91 8.35
N PHE A 421 7.81 13.75 7.70
CA PHE A 421 7.99 12.45 8.36
C PHE A 421 9.38 12.30 8.99
N THR A 422 10.43 12.80 8.31
CA THR A 422 11.79 12.84 8.88
C THR A 422 11.84 13.71 10.13
N LYS A 423 11.19 14.87 10.09
CA LYS A 423 11.07 15.76 11.27
C LYS A 423 10.30 15.08 12.39
N PHE A 424 9.18 14.42 12.11
CA PHE A 424 8.39 13.68 13.11
C PHE A 424 9.21 12.61 13.82
N TYR A 425 10.00 11.83 13.10
CA TYR A 425 10.85 10.82 13.72
C TYR A 425 12.01 11.41 14.56
N SER A 426 12.38 12.65 14.34
CA SER A 426 13.43 13.33 15.11
C SER A 426 12.96 13.95 16.44
N MET A 427 11.64 13.87 16.74
CA MET A 427 11.00 14.49 17.94
C MET A 427 10.90 13.55 19.11
#